data_dd4adc17f4fd7d764c0b82d4b3a0bf99
#
_entry.id   dd4adc17f4fd7d764c0b82d4b3a0bf99
#
_cell.length_a   1.000
_cell.length_b   1.000
_cell.length_c   1.000
_cell.angle_alpha   90.00
_cell.angle_beta   90.00
_cell.angle_gamma   90.00
#
_symmetry.space_group_name_H-M   'P 1'
#
loop_
_entity.id
_entity.type
_entity.pdbx_description
1 polymer ?
#
loop_
_entity_poly.entity_id
_entity_poly.type
_entity_poly.pdbx_seq_one_letter_code
_entity_poly.pdbx_strand_id
1 'polypeptide(L)'
;LRGYNVILLEKNDFASGASSKSSKLVHGGVRYLEKAIKQMDKAQYDLVKEGIKERAIFLKNAPSLTKKLKINIPIYSYLKLIYTYLGLLIYKLMAKNRSLGKNSFVNKVVSILFSPNIKQENLKGFLYFYDGGFLDSRMIISLLQTAVFNGSIVKNYCEVNEFLYDENNNIIGVKYFDKTQNEIYEIKTKVVVNATGANVDNLRLKDDKNSNEILALSSGIHIVVSKEFLSSNEGILLPNTSDGRVIFILPYMNYCLIGTSDNKTIYEENPKVQEQEIEYLLKEVNNYFEKHLTKEDILSSWSGIRPLVKSDKSSTEQMVREHIILKSKNNLVSIAGGKWTTYRKMAEDLVDFLIKNRFLEKQKKCETKKYKLLGNDGDIKELEKLMSFYPISKKTKNSLKTIYGSSCTK
;
A
#
# COMPACT_ATOMS: atom_id res chain seq x y z
N LEU A 1 -20.84 6.26 1.06
CA LEU A 1 -21.52 5.23 1.88
C LEU A 1 -22.21 5.80 3.13
N ARG A 2 -21.64 6.86 3.73
CA ARG A 2 -22.25 7.52 4.92
C ARG A 2 -23.30 8.58 4.59
N GLY A 3 -23.63 8.79 3.32
CA GLY A 3 -24.70 9.71 2.88
C GLY A 3 -24.24 11.15 2.61
N TYR A 4 -22.93 11.42 2.56
CA TYR A 4 -22.41 12.74 2.23
C TYR A 4 -22.17 12.88 0.72
N ASN A 5 -22.41 14.06 0.19
CA ASN A 5 -21.99 14.43 -1.15
C ASN A 5 -20.48 14.71 -1.12
N VAL A 6 -19.74 14.03 -1.98
CA VAL A 6 -18.27 14.08 -2.00
C VAL A 6 -17.79 14.39 -3.41
N ILE A 7 -16.86 15.33 -3.51
CA ILE A 7 -16.05 15.53 -4.70
C ILE A 7 -14.59 15.22 -4.38
N LEU A 8 -13.94 14.45 -5.24
CA LEU A 8 -12.51 14.17 -5.19
C LEU A 8 -11.84 14.84 -6.38
N LEU A 9 -10.82 15.63 -6.11
CA LEU A 9 -9.98 16.30 -7.11
C LEU A 9 -8.57 15.73 -7.02
N GLU A 10 -8.06 15.20 -8.13
CA GLU A 10 -6.68 14.73 -8.29
C GLU A 10 -5.99 15.59 -9.35
N LYS A 11 -4.82 16.15 -9.01
CA LYS A 11 -4.12 17.09 -9.93
C LYS A 11 -3.53 16.41 -11.17
N ASN A 12 -3.21 15.13 -11.07
CA ASN A 12 -2.64 14.31 -12.14
C ASN A 12 -3.60 13.19 -12.53
N ASP A 13 -3.08 12.13 -13.16
CA ASP A 13 -3.89 10.94 -13.37
C ASP A 13 -4.07 10.18 -12.04
N PHE A 14 -5.17 9.43 -11.95
CA PHE A 14 -5.43 8.60 -10.80
C PHE A 14 -4.31 7.58 -10.56
N ALA A 15 -3.94 7.41 -9.32
CA ALA A 15 -2.87 6.50 -8.90
C ALA A 15 -1.46 6.90 -9.33
N SER A 16 -1.20 8.07 -9.87
CA SER A 16 0.13 8.50 -10.33
C SER A 16 1.18 8.65 -9.22
N GLY A 17 0.74 8.91 -7.98
CA GLY A 17 1.61 9.09 -6.81
C GLY A 17 2.12 7.80 -6.17
N ALA A 18 2.46 7.87 -4.88
CA ALA A 18 2.98 6.76 -4.08
C ALA A 18 2.09 5.52 -4.06
N SER A 19 0.79 5.69 -4.28
CA SER A 19 -0.20 4.61 -4.17
C SER A 19 -0.04 3.53 -5.24
N SER A 20 0.51 3.81 -6.42
CA SER A 20 0.83 2.81 -7.45
C SER A 20 2.28 2.34 -7.42
N LYS A 21 3.11 2.97 -6.59
CA LYS A 21 4.55 2.72 -6.48
C LYS A 21 4.90 1.90 -5.23
N SER A 22 3.95 1.09 -4.75
CA SER A 22 4.08 0.24 -3.57
C SER A 22 4.80 -1.10 -3.88
N SER A 23 5.14 -1.86 -2.84
CA SER A 23 5.64 -3.24 -2.95
C SER A 23 4.54 -4.24 -3.34
N LYS A 24 3.32 -3.81 -3.66
CA LYS A 24 2.17 -4.66 -4.01
C LYS A 24 1.79 -5.66 -2.91
N LEU A 25 2.12 -5.35 -1.65
CA LEU A 25 1.82 -6.15 -0.47
C LEU A 25 0.81 -5.49 0.46
N VAL A 26 -0.16 -6.28 0.89
CA VAL A 26 -1.07 -5.97 1.99
C VAL A 26 -0.66 -6.85 3.16
N HIS A 27 0.22 -6.33 4.01
CA HIS A 27 0.83 -7.09 5.09
C HIS A 27 0.29 -6.70 6.46
N GLY A 28 0.17 -7.67 7.36
CA GLY A 28 -0.25 -7.42 8.74
C GLY A 28 0.84 -6.86 9.64
N GLY A 29 2.06 -6.65 9.11
CA GLY A 29 3.13 -5.98 9.84
C GLY A 29 4.01 -6.88 10.69
N VAL A 30 4.33 -8.09 10.23
CA VAL A 30 5.17 -9.05 10.96
C VAL A 30 6.49 -8.44 11.46
N ARG A 31 7.10 -7.53 10.71
CA ARG A 31 8.34 -6.83 11.09
C ARG A 31 8.16 -5.93 12.33
N TYR A 32 6.98 -5.34 12.51
CA TYR A 32 6.70 -4.49 13.67
C TYR A 32 6.48 -5.30 14.94
N LEU A 33 6.07 -6.56 14.78
CA LEU A 33 5.92 -7.46 15.92
C LEU A 33 7.24 -7.72 16.63
N GLU A 34 8.34 -7.84 15.88
CA GLU A 34 9.67 -7.98 16.46
C GLU A 34 10.02 -6.78 17.35
N LYS A 35 9.79 -5.55 16.84
CA LYS A 35 10.01 -4.33 17.62
C LYS A 35 9.07 -4.24 18.82
N ALA A 36 7.79 -4.58 18.64
CA ALA A 36 6.79 -4.60 19.71
C ALA A 36 7.21 -5.51 20.87
N ILE A 37 7.72 -6.70 20.56
CA ILE A 37 8.15 -7.67 21.58
C ILE A 37 9.46 -7.23 22.24
N LYS A 38 10.50 -6.87 21.46
CA LYS A 38 11.80 -6.50 21.99
C LYS A 38 11.78 -5.23 22.84
N GLN A 39 10.94 -4.26 22.47
CA GLN A 39 10.86 -2.95 23.13
C GLN A 39 9.67 -2.82 24.07
N MET A 40 8.84 -3.88 24.22
CA MET A 40 7.56 -3.87 24.95
C MET A 40 6.65 -2.71 24.51
N ASP A 41 6.71 -2.34 23.22
CA ASP A 41 6.01 -1.19 22.64
C ASP A 41 4.57 -1.57 22.30
N LYS A 42 3.63 -1.11 23.13
CA LYS A 42 2.20 -1.36 22.98
C LYS A 42 1.65 -0.75 21.66
N ALA A 43 2.15 0.42 21.24
CA ALA A 43 1.69 1.07 20.01
C ALA A 43 2.03 0.21 18.78
N GLN A 44 3.25 -0.35 18.71
CA GLN A 44 3.64 -1.29 17.65
C GLN A 44 2.80 -2.57 17.68
N TYR A 45 2.46 -3.08 18.88
CA TYR A 45 1.58 -4.24 19.03
C TYR A 45 0.17 -3.95 18.48
N ASP A 46 -0.42 -2.82 18.83
CA ASP A 46 -1.76 -2.41 18.38
C ASP A 46 -1.77 -2.16 16.86
N LEU A 47 -0.69 -1.59 16.29
CA LEU A 47 -0.50 -1.42 14.86
C LEU A 47 -0.50 -2.77 14.10
N VAL A 48 0.16 -3.80 14.63
CA VAL A 48 0.15 -5.16 14.05
C VAL A 48 -1.26 -5.76 14.13
N LYS A 49 -1.94 -5.62 15.25
CA LYS A 49 -3.30 -6.13 15.46
C LYS A 49 -4.30 -5.50 14.50
N GLU A 50 -4.20 -4.18 14.29
CA GLU A 50 -5.02 -3.46 13.32
C GLU A 50 -4.65 -3.87 11.88
N GLY A 51 -3.36 -3.95 11.55
CA GLY A 51 -2.90 -4.37 10.23
C GLY A 51 -3.41 -5.76 9.84
N ILE A 52 -3.38 -6.73 10.75
CA ILE A 52 -3.93 -8.07 10.53
C ILE A 52 -5.44 -8.02 10.25
N LYS A 53 -6.18 -7.21 11.03
CA LYS A 53 -7.62 -7.05 10.88
C LYS A 53 -7.98 -6.40 9.54
N GLU A 54 -7.34 -5.29 9.21
CA GLU A 54 -7.61 -4.55 7.97
C GLU A 54 -7.15 -5.35 6.73
N ARG A 55 -6.04 -6.10 6.80
CA ARG A 55 -5.64 -7.04 5.75
C ARG A 55 -6.75 -8.04 5.43
N ALA A 56 -7.36 -8.64 6.45
CA ALA A 56 -8.43 -9.61 6.25
C ALA A 56 -9.67 -8.97 5.59
N ILE A 57 -10.03 -7.74 5.99
CA ILE A 57 -11.11 -6.96 5.37
C ILE A 57 -10.77 -6.62 3.92
N PHE A 58 -9.54 -6.18 3.67
CA PHE A 58 -9.03 -5.81 2.35
C PHE A 58 -9.18 -6.96 1.34
N LEU A 59 -8.69 -8.14 1.70
CA LEU A 59 -8.79 -9.34 0.86
C LEU A 59 -10.26 -9.77 0.63
N LYS A 60 -11.11 -9.59 1.63
CA LYS A 60 -12.54 -9.93 1.53
C LYS A 60 -13.32 -8.98 0.63
N ASN A 61 -12.97 -7.69 0.68
CA ASN A 61 -13.71 -6.65 -0.07
C ASN A 61 -13.30 -6.56 -1.54
N ALA A 62 -12.09 -7.05 -1.90
CA ALA A 62 -11.57 -7.00 -3.26
C ALA A 62 -10.88 -8.32 -3.68
N PRO A 63 -11.58 -9.47 -3.67
CA PRO A 63 -10.98 -10.77 -3.93
C PRO A 63 -10.41 -10.92 -5.35
N SER A 64 -10.91 -10.22 -6.37
CA SER A 64 -10.35 -10.26 -7.72
C SER A 64 -8.99 -9.57 -7.82
N LEU A 65 -8.79 -8.48 -7.05
CA LEU A 65 -7.61 -7.64 -7.08
C LEU A 65 -6.54 -8.06 -6.05
N THR A 66 -6.85 -9.05 -5.22
CA THR A 66 -5.99 -9.51 -4.13
C THR A 66 -5.75 -11.00 -4.21
N LYS A 67 -4.63 -11.42 -3.70
CA LYS A 67 -4.31 -12.85 -3.58
C LYS A 67 -3.59 -13.16 -2.28
N LYS A 68 -3.80 -14.36 -1.77
CA LYS A 68 -2.94 -14.92 -0.73
C LYS A 68 -1.58 -15.20 -1.33
N LEU A 69 -0.54 -14.69 -0.73
CA LEU A 69 0.84 -14.86 -1.18
C LEU A 69 1.65 -15.59 -0.11
N LYS A 70 2.28 -16.70 -0.49
CA LYS A 70 3.25 -17.40 0.34
C LYS A 70 4.59 -16.68 0.21
N ILE A 71 5.22 -16.39 1.34
CA ILE A 71 6.51 -15.69 1.42
C ILE A 71 7.48 -16.58 2.17
N ASN A 72 8.59 -16.89 1.53
CA ASN A 72 9.67 -17.73 2.02
C ASN A 72 10.79 -16.87 2.61
N ILE A 73 11.31 -17.26 3.77
CA ILE A 73 12.45 -16.62 4.43
C ILE A 73 13.58 -17.62 4.41
N PRO A 74 14.71 -17.36 3.72
CA PRO A 74 15.86 -18.24 3.73
C PRO A 74 16.51 -18.26 5.13
N ILE A 75 16.78 -19.45 5.63
CA ILE A 75 17.31 -19.72 6.98
C ILE A 75 18.68 -20.35 6.84
N TYR A 76 19.71 -19.69 7.38
CA TYR A 76 21.11 -20.12 7.35
C TYR A 76 21.62 -20.59 8.74
N SER A 77 20.79 -20.45 9.81
CA SER A 77 21.15 -20.87 11.17
C SER A 77 19.92 -21.41 11.89
N TYR A 78 20.07 -22.51 12.63
CA TYR A 78 18.98 -23.09 13.42
C TYR A 78 18.53 -22.18 14.58
N LEU A 79 19.43 -21.37 15.16
CA LEU A 79 19.05 -20.37 16.16
C LEU A 79 18.12 -19.31 15.56
N LYS A 80 18.44 -18.81 14.34
CA LYS A 80 17.55 -17.90 13.61
C LYS A 80 16.23 -18.55 13.22
N LEU A 81 16.22 -19.86 12.90
CA LEU A 81 14.99 -20.61 12.64
C LEU A 81 14.06 -20.55 13.84
N ILE A 82 14.54 -20.94 15.02
CA ILE A 82 13.75 -20.97 16.25
C ILE A 82 13.21 -19.57 16.55
N TYR A 83 14.05 -18.56 16.51
CA TYR A 83 13.68 -17.18 16.78
C TYR A 83 12.59 -16.68 15.83
N THR A 84 12.81 -16.86 14.51
CA THR A 84 11.86 -16.41 13.48
C THR A 84 10.56 -17.19 13.54
N TYR A 85 10.63 -18.50 13.80
CA TYR A 85 9.45 -19.35 13.94
C TYR A 85 8.57 -18.94 15.11
N LEU A 86 9.17 -18.64 16.27
CA LEU A 86 8.44 -18.12 17.44
C LEU A 86 7.76 -16.79 17.13
N GLY A 87 8.44 -15.86 16.45
CA GLY A 87 7.85 -14.59 15.99
C GLY A 87 6.64 -14.82 15.07
N LEU A 88 6.76 -15.71 14.09
CA LEU A 88 5.66 -16.06 13.19
C LEU A 88 4.52 -16.81 13.89
N LEU A 89 4.82 -17.59 14.94
CA LEU A 89 3.80 -18.26 15.75
C LEU A 89 2.96 -17.22 16.52
N ILE A 90 3.60 -16.24 17.16
CA ILE A 90 2.91 -15.14 17.84
C ILE A 90 2.06 -14.35 16.84
N TYR A 91 2.60 -14.02 15.66
CA TYR A 91 1.87 -13.34 14.60
C TYR A 91 0.61 -14.12 14.18
N LYS A 92 0.71 -15.44 14.05
CA LYS A 92 -0.42 -16.32 13.74
C LYS A 92 -1.44 -16.35 14.87
N LEU A 93 -1.01 -16.41 16.12
CA LEU A 93 -1.90 -16.38 17.30
C LEU A 93 -2.67 -15.05 17.37
N MET A 94 -2.00 -13.91 17.09
CA MET A 94 -2.67 -12.61 16.98
C MET A 94 -3.70 -12.58 15.85
N ALA A 95 -3.43 -13.26 14.74
CA ALA A 95 -4.34 -13.30 13.59
C ALA A 95 -5.61 -14.14 13.88
N LYS A 96 -5.54 -15.15 14.75
CA LYS A 96 -6.67 -16.05 15.06
C LYS A 96 -7.31 -16.58 13.76
N ASN A 97 -8.62 -16.42 13.61
CA ASN A 97 -9.40 -16.80 12.42
C ASN A 97 -9.13 -15.93 11.16
N ARG A 98 -8.31 -14.87 11.28
CA ARG A 98 -7.85 -14.02 10.15
C ARG A 98 -6.50 -14.45 9.59
N SER A 99 -5.96 -15.56 10.06
CA SER A 99 -4.73 -16.16 9.52
C SER A 99 -4.95 -16.59 8.07
N LEU A 100 -4.00 -16.27 7.19
CA LEU A 100 -4.06 -16.65 5.78
C LEU A 100 -3.52 -18.05 5.52
N GLY A 101 -2.92 -18.71 6.52
CA GLY A 101 -2.42 -20.08 6.40
C GLY A 101 -1.52 -20.50 7.56
N LYS A 102 -1.00 -21.71 7.45
CA LYS A 102 -0.06 -22.27 8.43
C LYS A 102 1.36 -21.82 8.07
N ASN A 103 2.10 -21.39 9.08
CA ASN A 103 3.55 -21.19 8.95
C ASN A 103 4.22 -22.56 9.07
N SER A 104 5.24 -22.83 8.28
CA SER A 104 5.98 -24.09 8.37
C SER A 104 7.41 -23.91 7.85
N PHE A 105 8.29 -24.79 8.26
CA PHE A 105 9.65 -24.90 7.77
C PHE A 105 9.73 -26.01 6.72
N VAL A 106 10.46 -25.77 5.65
CA VAL A 106 10.84 -26.78 4.67
C VAL A 106 12.36 -26.88 4.61
N ASN A 107 12.86 -28.09 4.52
CA ASN A 107 14.32 -28.35 4.54
C ASN A 107 15.00 -27.82 3.25
N LYS A 108 16.34 -27.88 3.25
CA LYS A 108 17.18 -27.42 2.14
C LYS A 108 16.78 -28.01 0.78
N VAL A 109 16.53 -29.32 0.72
CA VAL A 109 16.21 -30.02 -0.56
C VAL A 109 14.95 -29.42 -1.17
N VAL A 110 13.87 -29.34 -0.40
CA VAL A 110 12.61 -28.76 -0.87
C VAL A 110 12.77 -27.25 -1.20
N SER A 111 13.55 -26.52 -0.42
CA SER A 111 13.78 -25.10 -0.65
C SER A 111 14.46 -24.81 -1.99
N ILE A 112 15.42 -25.64 -2.39
CA ILE A 112 16.13 -25.53 -3.68
C ILE A 112 15.17 -25.80 -4.85
N LEU A 113 14.20 -26.72 -4.70
CA LEU A 113 13.19 -26.96 -5.73
C LEU A 113 12.33 -25.71 -6.01
N PHE A 114 12.03 -24.93 -4.97
CA PHE A 114 11.27 -23.67 -5.13
C PHE A 114 12.11 -22.49 -5.62
N SER A 115 13.40 -22.45 -5.26
CA SER A 115 14.31 -21.37 -5.63
C SER A 115 15.69 -21.96 -5.96
N PRO A 116 15.89 -22.51 -7.16
CA PRO A 116 17.14 -23.17 -7.53
C PRO A 116 18.37 -22.26 -7.47
N ASN A 117 18.17 -20.97 -7.69
CA ASN A 117 19.24 -19.96 -7.69
C ASN A 117 19.63 -19.44 -6.32
N ILE A 118 18.97 -19.87 -5.22
CA ILE A 118 19.34 -19.43 -3.86
C ILE A 118 20.70 -19.99 -3.46
N LYS A 119 21.55 -19.18 -2.84
CA LYS A 119 22.84 -19.66 -2.33
C LYS A 119 22.65 -20.79 -1.34
N GLN A 120 23.31 -21.91 -1.63
CA GLN A 120 23.13 -23.17 -0.90
C GLN A 120 24.10 -23.33 0.27
N GLU A 121 25.15 -22.53 0.32
CA GLU A 121 26.13 -22.55 1.40
C GLU A 121 25.44 -22.23 2.73
N ASN A 122 25.61 -23.09 3.72
CA ASN A 122 24.98 -23.01 5.05
C ASN A 122 23.45 -22.92 5.06
N LEU A 123 22.74 -23.03 3.92
CA LEU A 123 21.29 -23.01 3.86
C LEU A 123 20.72 -24.21 4.61
N LYS A 124 19.82 -23.96 5.58
CA LYS A 124 19.07 -25.00 6.33
C LYS A 124 17.74 -25.28 5.68
N GLY A 125 17.14 -24.27 5.04
CA GLY A 125 15.85 -24.38 4.38
C GLY A 125 15.10 -23.05 4.37
N PHE A 126 13.81 -23.10 4.06
CA PHE A 126 12.92 -21.92 4.10
C PHE A 126 11.91 -22.03 5.23
N LEU A 127 11.74 -20.97 5.95
CA LEU A 127 10.58 -20.76 6.81
C LEU A 127 9.57 -19.91 6.06
N TYR A 128 8.33 -20.37 5.92
CA TYR A 128 7.34 -19.61 5.17
C TYR A 128 6.14 -19.17 6.00
N PHE A 129 5.55 -18.07 5.57
CA PHE A 129 4.30 -17.52 6.09
C PHE A 129 3.46 -16.97 4.94
N TYR A 130 2.27 -16.47 5.28
CA TYR A 130 1.36 -15.92 4.28
C TYR A 130 1.01 -14.48 4.58
N ASP A 131 1.03 -13.67 3.52
CA ASP A 131 0.50 -12.31 3.53
C ASP A 131 -0.37 -12.06 2.27
N GLY A 132 -0.88 -10.85 2.08
CA GLY A 132 -1.68 -10.50 0.92
C GLY A 132 -0.83 -9.85 -0.18
N GLY A 133 -1.02 -10.28 -1.42
CA GLY A 133 -0.57 -9.53 -2.59
C GLY A 133 -1.75 -8.82 -3.26
N PHE A 134 -1.53 -7.69 -3.93
CA PHE A 134 -2.60 -6.94 -4.59
C PHE A 134 -2.11 -6.12 -5.79
N LEU A 135 -3.05 -5.70 -6.64
CA LEU A 135 -2.80 -4.78 -7.76
C LEU A 135 -3.16 -3.36 -7.32
N ASP A 136 -2.17 -2.58 -6.87
CA ASP A 136 -2.38 -1.28 -6.22
C ASP A 136 -3.03 -0.23 -7.12
N SER A 137 -2.54 -0.01 -8.34
CA SER A 137 -3.13 0.95 -9.29
C SER A 137 -4.58 0.57 -9.61
N ARG A 138 -4.83 -0.72 -9.86
CA ARG A 138 -6.18 -1.21 -10.18
C ARG A 138 -7.11 -1.11 -8.97
N MET A 139 -6.57 -1.29 -7.76
CA MET A 139 -7.32 -1.10 -6.51
C MET A 139 -7.85 0.34 -6.38
N ILE A 140 -7.02 1.35 -6.70
CA ILE A 140 -7.47 2.75 -6.70
C ILE A 140 -8.61 2.94 -7.70
N ILE A 141 -8.45 2.48 -8.93
CA ILE A 141 -9.49 2.63 -9.95
C ILE A 141 -10.80 1.95 -9.50
N SER A 142 -10.72 0.77 -8.90
CA SER A 142 -11.91 0.08 -8.37
C SER A 142 -12.55 0.84 -7.19
N LEU A 143 -11.77 1.46 -6.32
CA LEU A 143 -12.25 2.32 -5.24
C LEU A 143 -12.97 3.56 -5.80
N LEU A 144 -12.37 4.23 -6.79
CA LEU A 144 -12.94 5.42 -7.43
C LEU A 144 -14.24 5.07 -8.19
N GLN A 145 -14.23 3.99 -8.97
CA GLN A 145 -15.45 3.49 -9.63
C GLN A 145 -16.55 3.16 -8.62
N THR A 146 -16.19 2.56 -7.49
CA THR A 146 -17.12 2.27 -6.40
C THR A 146 -17.64 3.56 -5.77
N ALA A 147 -16.82 4.60 -5.62
CA ALA A 147 -17.23 5.89 -5.10
C ALA A 147 -18.21 6.60 -6.06
N VAL A 148 -17.91 6.60 -7.36
CA VAL A 148 -18.81 7.14 -8.40
C VAL A 148 -20.16 6.40 -8.42
N PHE A 149 -20.13 5.07 -8.36
CA PHE A 149 -21.34 4.25 -8.28
C PHE A 149 -22.22 4.59 -7.05
N ASN A 150 -21.60 5.07 -5.97
CA ASN A 150 -22.29 5.55 -4.77
C ASN A 150 -22.54 7.07 -4.76
N GLY A 151 -22.48 7.73 -5.92
CA GLY A 151 -22.88 9.13 -6.10
C GLY A 151 -21.79 10.16 -5.83
N SER A 152 -20.52 9.77 -5.70
CA SER A 152 -19.42 10.73 -5.59
C SER A 152 -19.01 11.27 -6.96
N ILE A 153 -18.58 12.52 -7.00
CA ILE A 153 -17.92 13.12 -8.16
C ILE A 153 -16.41 12.91 -8.02
N VAL A 154 -15.77 12.39 -9.06
CA VAL A 154 -14.33 12.10 -9.06
C VAL A 154 -13.71 12.68 -10.34
N LYS A 155 -12.75 13.58 -10.19
CA LYS A 155 -12.07 14.24 -11.30
C LYS A 155 -10.55 14.12 -11.16
N ASN A 156 -9.89 13.72 -12.23
CA ASN A 156 -8.43 13.81 -12.38
C ASN A 156 -8.05 15.03 -13.23
N TYR A 157 -6.77 15.35 -13.26
CA TYR A 157 -6.21 16.55 -13.91
C TYR A 157 -6.83 17.85 -13.39
N CYS A 158 -7.30 17.85 -12.15
CA CYS A 158 -7.92 18.98 -11.46
C CYS A 158 -7.07 19.40 -10.27
N GLU A 159 -6.28 20.45 -10.44
CA GLU A 159 -5.34 20.94 -9.44
C GLU A 159 -5.96 22.04 -8.57
N VAL A 160 -6.00 21.81 -7.25
CA VAL A 160 -6.44 22.84 -6.29
C VAL A 160 -5.35 23.90 -6.13
N ASN A 161 -5.65 25.12 -6.56
CA ASN A 161 -4.73 26.24 -6.55
C ASN A 161 -4.89 27.13 -5.32
N GLU A 162 -6.14 27.36 -4.89
CA GLU A 162 -6.46 28.30 -3.82
C GLU A 162 -7.57 27.74 -2.92
N PHE A 163 -7.58 28.19 -1.67
CA PHE A 163 -8.70 27.99 -0.76
C PHE A 163 -9.61 29.22 -0.79
N LEU A 164 -10.92 29.01 -0.68
CA LEU A 164 -11.91 30.08 -0.51
C LEU A 164 -12.18 30.24 0.99
N TYR A 165 -12.17 31.47 1.47
CA TYR A 165 -12.34 31.80 2.89
C TYR A 165 -13.60 32.60 3.12
N ASP A 166 -14.20 32.47 4.30
CA ASP A 166 -15.25 33.37 4.82
C ASP A 166 -14.64 34.58 5.55
N GLU A 167 -15.49 35.45 6.05
CA GLU A 167 -15.10 36.66 6.81
C GLU A 167 -14.30 36.33 8.09
N ASN A 168 -14.43 35.11 8.61
CA ASN A 168 -13.73 34.62 9.80
C ASN A 168 -12.46 33.83 9.46
N ASN A 169 -12.00 33.88 8.21
CA ASN A 169 -10.89 33.09 7.68
C ASN A 169 -11.09 31.56 7.75
N ASN A 170 -12.31 31.07 7.82
CA ASN A 170 -12.57 29.63 7.71
C ASN A 170 -12.63 29.23 6.23
N ILE A 171 -12.07 28.08 5.90
CA ILE A 171 -12.14 27.54 4.53
C ILE A 171 -13.57 27.08 4.27
N ILE A 172 -14.18 27.65 3.21
CA ILE A 172 -15.54 27.35 2.73
C ILE A 172 -15.54 26.72 1.35
N GLY A 173 -14.39 26.47 0.74
CA GLY A 173 -14.29 25.90 -0.60
C GLY A 173 -12.89 25.93 -1.16
N VAL A 174 -12.80 25.63 -2.46
CA VAL A 174 -11.55 25.63 -3.22
C VAL A 174 -11.76 26.19 -4.63
N LYS A 175 -10.71 26.82 -5.19
CA LYS A 175 -10.54 27.03 -6.62
C LYS A 175 -9.64 25.94 -7.16
N TYR A 176 -10.01 25.35 -8.28
CA TYR A 176 -9.18 24.37 -8.95
C TYR A 176 -9.09 24.65 -10.46
N PHE A 177 -7.95 24.33 -11.03
CA PHE A 177 -7.70 24.38 -12.45
C PHE A 177 -7.95 23.00 -13.07
N ASP A 178 -8.90 22.90 -13.99
CA ASP A 178 -9.16 21.71 -14.79
C ASP A 178 -8.27 21.74 -16.03
N LYS A 179 -7.20 20.94 -16.03
CA LYS A 179 -6.20 20.85 -17.10
C LYS A 179 -6.78 20.34 -18.42
N THR A 180 -7.90 19.60 -18.36
CA THR A 180 -8.54 19.02 -19.56
C THR A 180 -9.39 20.03 -20.31
N GLN A 181 -9.98 20.99 -19.59
CA GLN A 181 -10.81 22.05 -20.13
C GLN A 181 -10.06 23.38 -20.22
N ASN A 182 -8.89 23.49 -19.57
CA ASN A 182 -8.09 24.71 -19.45
C ASN A 182 -8.87 25.86 -18.78
N GLU A 183 -9.66 25.53 -17.75
CA GLU A 183 -10.53 26.46 -17.06
C GLU A 183 -10.38 26.38 -15.55
N ILE A 184 -10.70 27.47 -14.84
CA ILE A 184 -10.73 27.54 -13.38
C ILE A 184 -12.17 27.46 -12.90
N TYR A 185 -12.39 26.62 -11.89
CA TYR A 185 -13.68 26.42 -11.25
C TYR A 185 -13.59 26.69 -9.75
N GLU A 186 -14.71 27.11 -9.18
CA GLU A 186 -14.89 27.27 -7.74
C GLU A 186 -15.90 26.27 -7.21
N ILE A 187 -15.60 25.66 -6.06
CA ILE A 187 -16.49 24.77 -5.34
C ILE A 187 -16.58 25.23 -3.90
N LYS A 188 -17.80 25.50 -3.45
CA LYS A 188 -18.12 25.72 -2.04
C LYS A 188 -18.46 24.40 -1.36
N THR A 189 -17.97 24.20 -0.14
CA THR A 189 -18.15 22.95 0.62
C THR A 189 -18.17 23.21 2.12
N LYS A 190 -18.77 22.29 2.88
CA LYS A 190 -18.76 22.33 4.36
C LYS A 190 -17.39 22.07 4.96
N VAL A 191 -16.54 21.30 4.27
CA VAL A 191 -15.19 20.95 4.73
C VAL A 191 -14.29 20.59 3.55
N VAL A 192 -13.06 21.06 3.59
CA VAL A 192 -11.99 20.65 2.69
C VAL A 192 -11.07 19.67 3.41
N VAL A 193 -10.82 18.52 2.78
CA VAL A 193 -9.91 17.50 3.29
C VAL A 193 -8.66 17.45 2.41
N ASN A 194 -7.52 17.72 3.02
CA ASN A 194 -6.21 17.54 2.43
C ASN A 194 -5.74 16.08 2.65
N ALA A 195 -5.86 15.26 1.61
CA ALA A 195 -5.42 13.86 1.59
C ALA A 195 -4.32 13.62 0.52
N THR A 196 -3.46 14.62 0.28
CA THR A 196 -2.51 14.67 -0.83
C THR A 196 -1.22 13.86 -0.58
N GLY A 197 -1.18 13.01 0.45
CA GLY A 197 -0.07 12.09 0.71
C GLY A 197 1.24 12.83 0.98
N ALA A 198 2.27 12.63 0.17
CA ALA A 198 3.57 13.28 0.35
C ALA A 198 3.51 14.83 0.18
N ASN A 199 2.45 15.34 -0.45
CA ASN A 199 2.25 16.78 -0.68
C ASN A 199 1.43 17.48 0.42
N VAL A 200 1.07 16.78 1.50
CA VAL A 200 0.19 17.32 2.56
C VAL A 200 0.73 18.60 3.15
N ASP A 201 2.02 18.69 3.46
CA ASP A 201 2.61 19.89 4.07
C ASP A 201 2.59 21.10 3.16
N ASN A 202 2.75 20.93 1.85
CA ASN A 202 2.66 22.05 0.90
C ASN A 202 1.26 22.70 0.90
N LEU A 203 0.19 21.88 0.99
CA LEU A 203 -1.17 22.42 1.08
C LEU A 203 -1.43 23.06 2.45
N ARG A 204 -0.86 22.53 3.53
CA ARG A 204 -0.96 23.11 4.87
C ARG A 204 -0.26 24.48 4.93
N LEU A 205 0.91 24.60 4.28
CA LEU A 205 1.63 25.87 4.17
C LEU A 205 0.93 26.88 3.27
N LYS A 206 0.14 26.45 2.27
CA LYS A 206 -0.75 27.33 1.50
C LYS A 206 -1.88 27.90 2.34
N ASP A 207 -2.45 27.13 3.26
CA ASP A 207 -3.48 27.58 4.19
C ASP A 207 -2.90 28.48 5.30
N ASP A 208 -1.81 28.07 5.90
CA ASP A 208 -1.13 28.82 6.96
C ASP A 208 0.39 28.70 6.82
N LYS A 209 1.03 29.81 6.40
CA LYS A 209 2.49 29.89 6.22
C LYS A 209 3.29 29.58 7.49
N ASN A 210 2.67 29.71 8.66
CA ASN A 210 3.28 29.39 9.95
C ASN A 210 3.08 27.95 10.41
N SER A 211 2.45 27.10 9.58
CA SER A 211 2.27 25.70 9.87
C SER A 211 3.61 24.96 9.93
N ASN A 212 3.82 24.17 10.98
CA ASN A 212 4.97 23.27 11.04
C ASN A 212 4.77 22.08 10.10
N GLU A 213 5.84 21.65 9.43
CA GLU A 213 5.82 20.40 8.68
C GLU A 213 5.61 19.19 9.59
N ILE A 214 4.74 18.29 9.18
CA ILE A 214 4.39 17.07 9.93
C ILE A 214 4.99 15.81 9.31
N LEU A 215 5.53 15.91 8.09
CA LEU A 215 6.07 14.76 7.37
C LEU A 215 7.59 14.73 7.37
N ALA A 216 8.11 13.52 7.48
CA ALA A 216 9.46 13.16 7.08
C ALA A 216 9.35 12.24 5.87
N LEU A 217 9.78 12.72 4.72
CA LEU A 217 9.63 12.00 3.47
C LEU A 217 10.76 11.00 3.26
N SER A 218 10.41 9.83 2.75
CA SER A 218 11.37 8.78 2.39
C SER A 218 11.05 8.22 1.01
N SER A 219 12.03 8.25 0.11
CA SER A 219 11.94 7.57 -1.18
C SER A 219 12.24 6.08 -1.05
N GLY A 220 11.72 5.31 -1.97
CA GLY A 220 12.06 3.91 -2.09
C GLY A 220 11.77 3.40 -3.48
N ILE A 221 12.77 2.73 -4.06
CA ILE A 221 12.65 2.19 -5.40
C ILE A 221 12.22 0.73 -5.43
N HIS A 222 11.69 0.34 -6.57
CA HIS A 222 11.48 -1.05 -6.95
C HIS A 222 12.06 -1.26 -8.34
N ILE A 223 12.63 -2.44 -8.59
CA ILE A 223 13.06 -2.90 -9.90
C ILE A 223 12.25 -4.12 -10.33
N VAL A 224 12.04 -4.26 -11.61
CA VAL A 224 11.35 -5.40 -12.24
C VAL A 224 12.35 -6.13 -13.10
N VAL A 225 12.43 -7.44 -12.90
CA VAL A 225 13.30 -8.33 -13.69
C VAL A 225 12.49 -9.49 -14.27
N SER A 226 13.11 -10.31 -15.11
CA SER A 226 12.46 -11.50 -15.68
C SER A 226 11.92 -12.43 -14.60
N LYS A 227 10.76 -13.03 -14.86
CA LYS A 227 10.15 -14.04 -13.99
C LYS A 227 11.09 -15.24 -13.73
N GLU A 228 11.98 -15.53 -14.65
CA GLU A 228 12.95 -16.63 -14.54
C GLU A 228 13.86 -16.50 -13.32
N PHE A 229 14.08 -15.28 -12.82
CA PHE A 229 14.86 -15.07 -11.60
C PHE A 229 14.17 -15.69 -10.37
N LEU A 230 12.85 -15.63 -10.32
CA LEU A 230 12.03 -16.22 -9.25
C LEU A 230 11.23 -17.41 -9.82
N SER A 231 11.81 -18.57 -9.93
CA SER A 231 11.25 -19.76 -10.61
C SER A 231 9.85 -20.19 -10.12
N SER A 232 9.41 -19.70 -8.98
CA SER A 232 8.11 -20.01 -8.38
C SER A 232 7.13 -18.83 -8.40
N ASN A 233 5.85 -19.10 -8.10
CA ASN A 233 4.84 -18.04 -7.85
C ASN A 233 4.78 -17.62 -6.38
N GLU A 234 5.80 -17.93 -5.60
CA GLU A 234 5.93 -17.58 -4.18
C GLU A 234 6.91 -16.42 -4.02
N GLY A 235 6.72 -15.60 -3.01
CA GLY A 235 7.64 -14.51 -2.70
C GLY A 235 8.82 -14.99 -1.84
N ILE A 236 9.89 -14.23 -1.85
CA ILE A 236 11.02 -14.37 -0.94
C ILE A 236 11.17 -13.06 -0.16
N LEU A 237 11.42 -13.19 1.14
CA LEU A 237 11.81 -12.09 2.02
C LEU A 237 13.26 -12.31 2.42
N LEU A 238 14.14 -11.40 2.02
CA LEU A 238 15.53 -11.36 2.47
C LEU A 238 15.60 -10.65 3.83
N PRO A 239 15.92 -11.38 4.90
CA PRO A 239 15.70 -10.85 6.26
C PRO A 239 16.82 -9.93 6.77
N ASN A 240 18.00 -9.97 6.15
CA ASN A 240 19.18 -9.25 6.60
C ASN A 240 19.84 -8.54 5.42
N THR A 241 19.65 -7.24 5.34
CA THR A 241 20.41 -6.37 4.45
C THR A 241 21.53 -5.68 5.23
N SER A 242 22.50 -5.10 4.53
CA SER A 242 23.64 -4.40 5.16
C SER A 242 23.21 -3.25 6.08
N ASP A 243 22.03 -2.68 5.84
CA ASP A 243 21.45 -1.58 6.62
C ASP A 243 20.38 -2.04 7.63
N GLY A 244 20.22 -3.36 7.85
CA GLY A 244 19.28 -3.94 8.83
C GLY A 244 17.82 -3.95 8.37
N ARG A 245 17.55 -3.69 7.10
CA ARG A 245 16.20 -3.73 6.53
C ARG A 245 15.90 -5.11 5.93
N VAL A 246 14.77 -5.19 5.25
CA VAL A 246 14.35 -6.37 4.49
C VAL A 246 14.05 -6.00 3.05
N ILE A 247 14.36 -6.89 2.13
CA ILE A 247 13.99 -6.77 0.73
C ILE A 247 13.02 -7.88 0.38
N PHE A 248 11.99 -7.53 -0.37
CA PHE A 248 11.04 -8.50 -0.93
C PHE A 248 11.37 -8.77 -2.39
N ILE A 249 11.28 -10.03 -2.77
CA ILE A 249 11.34 -10.53 -4.14
C ILE A 249 10.01 -11.21 -4.39
N LEU A 250 9.19 -10.65 -5.27
CA LEU A 250 7.76 -11.02 -5.37
C LEU A 250 7.37 -11.35 -6.80
N PRO A 251 6.50 -12.36 -7.00
CA PRO A 251 5.89 -12.59 -8.30
C PRO A 251 4.91 -11.44 -8.61
N TYR A 252 5.17 -10.72 -9.69
CA TYR A 252 4.35 -9.61 -10.14
C TYR A 252 3.95 -9.80 -11.61
N MET A 253 2.68 -10.16 -11.83
CA MET A 253 2.20 -10.55 -13.16
C MET A 253 3.07 -11.68 -13.77
N ASN A 254 3.72 -11.43 -14.92
CA ASN A 254 4.67 -12.34 -15.54
C ASN A 254 6.13 -11.94 -15.31
N TYR A 255 6.40 -11.18 -14.26
CA TYR A 255 7.71 -10.65 -13.90
C TYR A 255 8.03 -10.91 -12.44
N CYS A 256 9.21 -10.51 -12.03
CA CYS A 256 9.67 -10.51 -10.65
C CYS A 256 9.89 -9.07 -10.20
N LEU A 257 9.25 -8.68 -9.10
CA LEU A 257 9.37 -7.38 -8.46
C LEU A 257 10.33 -7.48 -7.28
N ILE A 258 11.32 -6.61 -7.23
CA ILE A 258 12.33 -6.55 -6.16
C ILE A 258 12.30 -5.16 -5.52
N GLY A 259 12.28 -5.09 -4.21
CA GLY A 259 12.31 -3.84 -3.46
C GLY A 259 12.11 -4.05 -1.97
N THR A 260 12.43 -3.04 -1.21
CA THR A 260 12.58 -1.64 -1.59
C THR A 260 13.79 -1.02 -0.89
N SER A 261 14.36 0.04 -1.46
CA SER A 261 15.25 0.97 -0.77
C SER A 261 14.47 1.89 0.18
N ASP A 262 15.16 2.69 0.98
CA ASP A 262 14.54 3.64 1.92
C ASP A 262 15.52 4.78 2.21
N ASN A 263 15.42 5.88 1.48
CA ASN A 263 16.30 7.03 1.58
C ASN A 263 15.53 8.27 1.98
N LYS A 264 16.08 9.07 2.89
CA LYS A 264 15.50 10.37 3.23
C LYS A 264 15.47 11.25 1.98
N THR A 265 14.34 11.93 1.75
CA THR A 265 14.14 12.76 0.55
C THR A 265 13.28 13.98 0.84
N ILE A 266 13.18 14.87 -0.13
CA ILE A 266 12.21 15.97 -0.20
C ILE A 266 11.02 15.58 -1.08
N TYR A 267 9.98 16.40 -1.10
CA TYR A 267 8.86 16.18 -2.01
C TYR A 267 9.27 16.43 -3.46
N GLU A 268 9.05 15.43 -4.28
CA GLU A 268 9.14 15.49 -5.74
C GLU A 268 7.87 14.86 -6.33
N GLU A 269 7.30 15.49 -7.33
CA GLU A 269 6.09 14.98 -7.99
C GLU A 269 6.36 13.68 -8.74
N ASN A 270 7.50 13.64 -9.45
CA ASN A 270 7.95 12.48 -10.21
C ASN A 270 9.37 12.07 -9.76
N PRO A 271 9.49 11.41 -8.59
CA PRO A 271 10.79 11.04 -8.07
C PRO A 271 11.50 10.07 -9.01
N LYS A 272 12.73 10.40 -9.35
CA LYS A 272 13.59 9.58 -10.20
C LYS A 272 14.24 8.47 -9.39
N VAL A 273 14.45 7.33 -10.03
CA VAL A 273 15.27 6.25 -9.50
C VAL A 273 16.73 6.68 -9.56
N GLN A 274 17.42 6.61 -8.43
CA GLN A 274 18.85 6.94 -8.34
C GLN A 274 19.70 5.69 -8.60
N GLU A 275 20.81 5.84 -9.27
CA GLU A 275 21.70 4.72 -9.62
C GLU A 275 22.23 3.99 -8.38
N GLN A 276 22.56 4.72 -7.34
CA GLN A 276 23.00 4.16 -6.06
C GLN A 276 21.96 3.25 -5.39
N GLU A 277 20.66 3.55 -5.59
CA GLU A 277 19.56 2.71 -5.07
C GLU A 277 19.45 1.40 -5.86
N ILE A 278 19.71 1.43 -7.17
CA ILE A 278 19.77 0.23 -8.01
C ILE A 278 20.94 -0.64 -7.56
N GLU A 279 22.14 -0.07 -7.43
CA GLU A 279 23.35 -0.78 -6.96
C GLU A 279 23.14 -1.42 -5.59
N TYR A 280 22.50 -0.69 -4.67
CA TYR A 280 22.12 -1.21 -3.37
C TYR A 280 21.24 -2.45 -3.49
N LEU A 281 20.13 -2.39 -4.27
CA LEU A 281 19.23 -3.52 -4.41
C LEU A 281 19.91 -4.72 -5.08
N LEU A 282 20.69 -4.50 -6.14
CA LEU A 282 21.45 -5.56 -6.82
C LEU A 282 22.46 -6.24 -5.88
N LYS A 283 23.24 -5.44 -5.15
CA LYS A 283 24.19 -5.93 -4.17
C LYS A 283 23.53 -6.81 -3.11
N GLU A 284 22.48 -6.31 -2.48
CA GLU A 284 21.78 -7.02 -1.42
C GLU A 284 21.12 -8.32 -1.89
N VAL A 285 20.53 -8.32 -3.10
CA VAL A 285 19.96 -9.52 -3.70
C VAL A 285 21.05 -10.52 -4.06
N ASN A 286 22.14 -10.09 -4.69
CA ASN A 286 23.23 -10.95 -5.13
C ASN A 286 23.99 -11.61 -3.94
N ASN A 287 23.84 -11.08 -2.72
CA ASN A 287 24.32 -11.75 -1.54
C ASN A 287 23.60 -13.07 -1.23
N TYR A 288 22.39 -13.25 -1.74
CA TYR A 288 21.53 -14.41 -1.48
C TYR A 288 21.38 -15.38 -2.65
N PHE A 289 21.81 -14.99 -3.86
CA PHE A 289 21.59 -15.78 -5.09
C PHE A 289 22.90 -16.13 -5.78
N GLU A 290 22.97 -17.32 -6.39
CA GLU A 290 24.10 -17.77 -7.20
C GLU A 290 24.12 -17.04 -8.55
N LYS A 291 22.94 -16.93 -9.21
CA LYS A 291 22.80 -16.13 -10.43
C LYS A 291 22.72 -14.66 -10.03
N HIS A 292 23.76 -13.93 -10.30
CA HIS A 292 23.82 -12.49 -10.02
C HIS A 292 22.98 -11.72 -11.03
N LEU A 293 22.21 -10.77 -10.53
CA LEU A 293 21.54 -9.75 -11.34
C LEU A 293 22.49 -8.60 -11.62
N THR A 294 22.40 -8.06 -12.83
CA THR A 294 23.10 -6.86 -13.28
C THR A 294 22.11 -5.76 -13.66
N LYS A 295 22.59 -4.58 -14.04
CA LYS A 295 21.74 -3.47 -14.49
C LYS A 295 20.97 -3.83 -15.76
N GLU A 296 21.57 -4.65 -16.63
CA GLU A 296 21.00 -5.12 -17.90
C GLU A 296 19.79 -6.06 -17.72
N ASP A 297 19.67 -6.71 -16.56
CA ASP A 297 18.53 -7.56 -16.22
C ASP A 297 17.28 -6.74 -15.82
N ILE A 298 17.43 -5.42 -15.62
CA ILE A 298 16.34 -4.55 -15.15
C ILE A 298 15.46 -4.15 -16.34
N LEU A 299 14.24 -4.66 -16.36
CA LEU A 299 13.25 -4.36 -17.38
C LEU A 299 12.47 -3.07 -17.12
N SER A 300 12.30 -2.69 -15.86
CA SER A 300 11.62 -1.48 -15.44
C SER A 300 11.97 -1.12 -13.99
N SER A 301 11.83 0.14 -13.65
CA SER A 301 12.03 0.62 -12.28
C SER A 301 11.13 1.82 -11.97
N TRP A 302 10.84 2.05 -10.70
CA TRP A 302 10.14 3.24 -10.24
C TRP A 302 10.54 3.63 -8.83
N SER A 303 10.39 4.90 -8.51
CA SER A 303 10.56 5.46 -7.17
C SER A 303 9.23 5.96 -6.63
N GLY A 304 8.98 5.77 -5.33
CA GLY A 304 7.82 6.27 -4.62
C GLY A 304 8.21 6.95 -3.32
N ILE A 305 7.54 8.06 -2.97
CA ILE A 305 7.80 8.82 -1.75
C ILE A 305 6.80 8.42 -0.67
N ARG A 306 7.30 7.95 0.47
CA ARG A 306 6.50 7.60 1.65
C ARG A 306 6.28 8.82 2.52
N PRO A 307 5.04 9.18 2.83
CA PRO A 307 4.72 10.25 3.77
C PRO A 307 4.77 9.71 5.20
N LEU A 308 5.96 9.66 5.81
CA LEU A 308 6.11 9.25 7.20
C LEU A 308 5.80 10.44 8.12
N VAL A 309 5.04 10.20 9.19
CA VAL A 309 4.77 11.24 10.18
C VAL A 309 6.00 11.46 11.05
N LYS A 310 6.42 12.72 11.21
CA LYS A 310 7.51 13.10 12.11
C LYS A 310 7.19 12.61 13.53
N SER A 311 8.18 12.04 14.20
CA SER A 311 8.15 11.71 15.61
C SER A 311 9.44 12.22 16.24
N ASP A 312 9.48 12.34 17.55
CA ASP A 312 10.70 12.71 18.30
C ASP A 312 11.82 11.68 18.17
N LYS A 313 11.59 10.58 17.43
CA LYS A 313 12.56 9.52 17.17
C LYS A 313 13.35 9.84 15.91
N SER A 314 14.66 9.78 15.99
CA SER A 314 15.63 10.31 15.03
C SER A 314 15.78 9.53 13.71
N SER A 315 15.21 8.32 13.56
CA SER A 315 15.36 7.52 12.33
C SER A 315 14.03 7.24 11.64
N THR A 316 14.03 7.21 10.29
CA THR A 316 12.86 6.85 9.47
C THR A 316 12.30 5.46 9.80
N GLU A 317 13.15 4.55 10.29
CA GLU A 317 12.75 3.22 10.74
C GLU A 317 11.95 3.22 12.05
N GLN A 318 12.13 4.25 12.88
CA GLN A 318 11.48 4.40 14.17
C GLN A 318 10.24 5.29 14.12
N MET A 319 9.99 5.96 12.98
CA MET A 319 8.81 6.80 12.80
C MET A 319 7.54 5.97 12.83
N VAL A 320 6.52 6.52 13.51
CA VAL A 320 5.23 5.86 13.65
C VAL A 320 4.55 5.83 12.28
N ARG A 321 4.21 4.63 11.80
CA ARG A 321 3.47 4.44 10.56
C ARG A 321 1.96 4.41 10.81
N GLU A 322 1.50 5.10 11.82
CA GLU A 322 0.10 5.43 12.04
C GLU A 322 -0.28 6.64 11.19
N HIS A 323 -1.55 6.79 10.93
CA HIS A 323 -2.06 8.00 10.32
C HIS A 323 -2.40 9.02 11.41
N ILE A 324 -2.29 10.28 11.05
CA ILE A 324 -2.74 11.40 11.89
C ILE A 324 -3.78 12.22 11.15
N ILE A 325 -4.69 12.81 11.91
CA ILE A 325 -5.71 13.73 11.40
C ILE A 325 -5.56 15.02 12.17
N LEU A 326 -5.33 16.11 11.47
CA LEU A 326 -5.10 17.45 12.02
C LEU A 326 -6.09 18.43 11.43
N LYS A 327 -6.45 19.43 12.23
CA LYS A 327 -7.25 20.58 11.82
C LYS A 327 -6.40 21.83 11.94
N SER A 328 -6.31 22.65 10.88
CA SER A 328 -5.68 23.96 10.94
C SER A 328 -6.57 24.97 11.65
N LYS A 329 -6.03 26.16 11.93
CA LYS A 329 -6.80 27.29 12.47
C LYS A 329 -7.92 27.74 11.53
N ASN A 330 -7.74 27.60 10.21
CA ASN A 330 -8.71 27.97 9.18
C ASN A 330 -9.62 26.81 8.77
N ASN A 331 -9.68 25.73 9.57
CA ASN A 331 -10.52 24.57 9.35
C ASN A 331 -10.14 23.65 8.18
N LEU A 332 -8.91 23.74 7.63
CA LEU A 332 -8.40 22.67 6.76
C LEU A 332 -8.18 21.41 7.56
N VAL A 333 -8.82 20.32 7.14
CA VAL A 333 -8.59 19.01 7.76
C VAL A 333 -7.59 18.22 6.93
N SER A 334 -6.46 17.84 7.51
CA SER A 334 -5.40 17.09 6.83
C SER A 334 -5.29 15.68 7.40
N ILE A 335 -5.20 14.67 6.53
CA ILE A 335 -4.85 13.29 6.90
C ILE A 335 -3.50 12.93 6.29
N ALA A 336 -2.60 12.39 7.10
CA ALA A 336 -1.24 12.07 6.70
C ALA A 336 -0.75 10.76 7.31
N GLY A 337 0.28 10.15 6.70
CA GLY A 337 0.85 8.88 7.14
C GLY A 337 0.02 7.66 6.73
N GLY A 338 0.05 6.60 7.56
CA GLY A 338 -0.69 5.38 7.33
C GLY A 338 -0.07 4.44 6.29
N LYS A 339 -0.87 3.47 5.85
CA LYS A 339 -0.46 2.42 4.89
C LYS A 339 -1.63 2.00 4.02
N TRP A 340 -1.31 1.42 2.86
CA TRP A 340 -2.31 0.74 2.04
C TRP A 340 -3.16 -0.26 2.82
N THR A 341 -2.56 -1.07 3.66
CA THR A 341 -3.29 -2.07 4.46
C THR A 341 -4.41 -1.44 5.29
N THR A 342 -4.22 -0.22 5.78
CA THR A 342 -5.15 0.46 6.71
C THR A 342 -5.98 1.56 6.05
N TYR A 343 -5.95 1.73 4.71
CA TYR A 343 -6.63 2.82 3.98
C TYR A 343 -8.10 2.99 4.38
N ARG A 344 -8.81 1.85 4.53
CA ARG A 344 -10.22 1.85 4.93
C ARG A 344 -10.42 2.42 6.34
N LYS A 345 -9.56 2.00 7.27
CA LYS A 345 -9.60 2.50 8.67
C LYS A 345 -9.26 3.99 8.72
N MET A 346 -8.27 4.43 7.96
CA MET A 346 -7.93 5.85 7.81
C MET A 346 -9.14 6.67 7.36
N ALA A 347 -9.87 6.20 6.36
CA ALA A 347 -11.08 6.86 5.88
C ALA A 347 -12.23 6.83 6.92
N GLU A 348 -12.39 5.71 7.66
CA GLU A 348 -13.37 5.60 8.76
C GLU A 348 -13.06 6.64 9.85
N ASP A 349 -11.80 6.71 10.29
CA ASP A 349 -11.36 7.63 11.35
C ASP A 349 -11.48 9.10 10.94
N LEU A 350 -11.15 9.40 9.67
CA LEU A 350 -11.32 10.75 9.14
C LEU A 350 -12.78 11.20 9.21
N VAL A 351 -13.71 10.38 8.73
CA VAL A 351 -15.14 10.76 8.76
C VAL A 351 -15.66 10.83 10.19
N ASP A 352 -15.21 9.94 11.09
CA ASP A 352 -15.54 10.01 12.52
C ASP A 352 -14.99 11.29 13.16
N PHE A 353 -13.78 11.71 12.79
CA PHE A 353 -13.19 12.99 13.21
C PHE A 353 -14.03 14.19 12.75
N LEU A 354 -14.46 14.19 11.48
CA LEU A 354 -15.28 15.28 10.94
C LEU A 354 -16.63 15.41 11.65
N ILE A 355 -17.26 14.29 11.99
CA ILE A 355 -18.52 14.28 12.75
C ILE A 355 -18.28 14.76 14.19
N LYS A 356 -17.25 14.24 14.87
CA LYS A 356 -16.90 14.62 16.25
C LYS A 356 -16.61 16.11 16.39
N ASN A 357 -15.95 16.70 15.40
CA ASN A 357 -15.60 18.13 15.38
C ASN A 357 -16.69 19.00 14.71
N ARG A 358 -17.89 18.49 14.48
CA ARG A 358 -19.07 19.20 13.96
C ARG A 358 -18.91 19.81 12.57
N PHE A 359 -17.98 19.32 11.76
CA PHE A 359 -17.92 19.66 10.32
C PHE A 359 -19.07 19.01 9.54
N LEU A 360 -19.46 17.83 9.96
CA LEU A 360 -20.54 17.04 9.37
C LEU A 360 -21.49 16.56 10.44
N GLU A 361 -22.77 16.54 10.11
CA GLU A 361 -23.79 15.89 10.92
C GLU A 361 -23.73 14.37 10.72
N LYS A 362 -23.99 13.62 11.80
CA LYS A 362 -24.02 12.16 11.71
C LYS A 362 -25.25 11.70 10.92
N GLN A 363 -25.01 11.01 9.80
CA GLN A 363 -26.05 10.42 8.97
C GLN A 363 -26.10 8.89 9.14
N LYS A 364 -25.32 8.14 8.37
CA LYS A 364 -25.29 6.67 8.37
C LYS A 364 -24.08 6.10 9.13
N LYS A 365 -24.21 4.86 9.60
CA LYS A 365 -23.08 4.11 10.17
C LYS A 365 -22.09 3.73 9.06
N CYS A 366 -20.81 3.50 9.45
CA CYS A 366 -19.80 3.02 8.51
C CYS A 366 -20.01 1.55 8.15
N GLU A 367 -20.19 1.25 6.86
CA GLU A 367 -20.40 -0.11 6.34
C GLU A 367 -19.19 -0.64 5.58
N THR A 368 -18.11 0.15 5.44
CA THR A 368 -16.94 -0.18 4.61
C THR A 368 -16.25 -1.49 4.99
N LYS A 369 -16.43 -2.01 6.21
CA LYS A 369 -15.89 -3.31 6.63
C LYS A 369 -16.46 -4.50 5.87
N LYS A 370 -17.67 -4.37 5.34
CA LYS A 370 -18.40 -5.44 4.65
C LYS A 370 -18.75 -5.09 3.20
N TYR A 371 -18.38 -3.89 2.77
CA TYR A 371 -18.71 -3.40 1.44
C TYR A 371 -17.71 -3.90 0.41
N LYS A 372 -18.16 -4.74 -0.51
CA LYS A 372 -17.34 -5.21 -1.62
C LYS A 372 -17.18 -4.11 -2.66
N LEU A 373 -15.97 -3.98 -3.20
CA LEU A 373 -15.72 -3.04 -4.29
C LEU A 373 -16.41 -3.51 -5.58
N LEU A 374 -16.75 -2.56 -6.43
CA LEU A 374 -17.34 -2.83 -7.73
C LEU A 374 -16.48 -3.84 -8.52
N GLY A 375 -17.14 -4.82 -9.13
CA GLY A 375 -16.46 -5.94 -9.76
C GLY A 375 -16.08 -7.10 -8.80
N ASN A 376 -16.34 -6.95 -7.49
CA ASN A 376 -16.11 -8.01 -6.49
C ASN A 376 -17.39 -8.44 -5.77
N ASP A 377 -18.51 -7.96 -6.21
CA ASP A 377 -19.87 -8.16 -5.66
C ASP A 377 -20.69 -9.22 -6.40
N GLY A 378 -20.28 -9.61 -7.62
CA GLY A 378 -20.97 -10.60 -8.44
C GLY A 378 -20.55 -12.06 -8.18
N ASP A 379 -21.33 -12.99 -8.76
CA ASP A 379 -21.04 -14.42 -8.71
C ASP A 379 -19.96 -14.79 -9.74
N ILE A 380 -18.87 -15.39 -9.26
CA ILE A 380 -17.77 -15.85 -10.12
C ILE A 380 -18.21 -16.97 -11.08
N LYS A 381 -19.15 -17.82 -10.67
CA LYS A 381 -19.66 -18.91 -11.53
C LYS A 381 -20.47 -18.36 -12.70
N GLU A 382 -21.31 -17.36 -12.45
CA GLU A 382 -22.06 -16.66 -13.50
C GLU A 382 -21.09 -15.99 -14.49
N LEU A 383 -20.08 -15.30 -13.97
CA LEU A 383 -19.00 -14.73 -14.78
C LEU A 383 -18.31 -15.78 -15.65
N GLU A 384 -17.97 -16.95 -15.09
CA GLU A 384 -17.31 -18.04 -15.83
C GLU A 384 -18.20 -18.58 -16.95
N LYS A 385 -19.50 -18.74 -16.69
CA LYS A 385 -20.47 -19.13 -17.69
C LYS A 385 -20.57 -18.11 -18.82
N LEU A 386 -20.73 -16.83 -18.50
CA LEU A 386 -20.79 -15.76 -19.52
C LEU A 386 -19.53 -15.71 -20.37
N MET A 387 -18.35 -15.78 -19.75
CA MET A 387 -17.07 -15.77 -20.47
C MET A 387 -16.85 -17.01 -21.33
N SER A 388 -17.56 -18.12 -21.10
CA SER A 388 -17.45 -19.31 -21.93
C SER A 388 -18.02 -19.10 -23.34
N PHE A 389 -18.97 -18.17 -23.53
CA PHE A 389 -19.55 -17.85 -24.82
C PHE A 389 -18.65 -16.99 -25.73
N TYR A 390 -17.56 -16.40 -25.18
CA TYR A 390 -16.66 -15.57 -25.98
C TYR A 390 -15.44 -16.35 -26.47
N PRO A 391 -15.10 -16.26 -27.77
CA PRO A 391 -13.96 -16.97 -28.38
C PRO A 391 -12.61 -16.28 -28.04
N ILE A 392 -12.33 -16.09 -26.76
CA ILE A 392 -11.09 -15.49 -26.26
C ILE A 392 -10.23 -16.50 -25.50
N SER A 393 -8.93 -16.32 -25.55
CA SER A 393 -7.98 -17.25 -24.92
C SER A 393 -8.20 -17.37 -23.40
N LYS A 394 -7.85 -18.52 -22.83
CA LYS A 394 -7.85 -18.72 -21.37
C LYS A 394 -7.01 -17.67 -20.64
N LYS A 395 -5.89 -17.25 -21.22
CA LYS A 395 -5.00 -16.21 -20.68
C LYS A 395 -5.75 -14.87 -20.59
N THR A 396 -6.43 -14.48 -21.67
CA THR A 396 -7.24 -13.25 -21.73
C THR A 396 -8.39 -13.30 -20.71
N LYS A 397 -9.12 -14.42 -20.64
CA LYS A 397 -10.20 -14.62 -19.64
C LYS A 397 -9.71 -14.42 -18.23
N ASN A 398 -8.56 -15.02 -17.87
CA ASN A 398 -7.96 -14.89 -16.54
C ASN A 398 -7.52 -13.46 -16.25
N SER A 399 -6.95 -12.76 -17.24
CA SER A 399 -6.56 -11.35 -17.08
C SER A 399 -7.78 -10.45 -16.83
N LEU A 400 -8.85 -10.62 -17.60
CA LEU A 400 -10.10 -9.88 -17.43
C LEU A 400 -10.70 -10.12 -16.05
N LYS A 401 -10.81 -11.37 -15.61
CA LYS A 401 -11.28 -11.72 -14.27
C LYS A 401 -10.46 -11.05 -13.16
N THR A 402 -9.14 -11.06 -13.31
CA THR A 402 -8.24 -10.47 -12.31
C THR A 402 -8.39 -8.96 -12.26
N ILE A 403 -8.47 -8.28 -13.42
CA ILE A 403 -8.48 -6.82 -13.52
C ILE A 403 -9.85 -6.22 -13.22
N TYR A 404 -10.92 -6.83 -13.73
CA TYR A 404 -12.27 -6.28 -13.71
C TYR A 404 -13.24 -7.06 -12.80
N GLY A 405 -12.88 -8.30 -12.41
CA GLY A 405 -13.78 -9.16 -11.64
C GLY A 405 -15.10 -9.37 -12.36
N SER A 406 -16.23 -9.31 -11.66
CA SER A 406 -17.58 -9.44 -12.26
C SER A 406 -17.98 -8.29 -13.18
N SER A 407 -17.25 -7.16 -13.16
CA SER A 407 -17.53 -6.05 -14.09
C SER A 407 -17.03 -6.29 -15.52
N CYS A 408 -16.30 -7.38 -15.78
CA CYS A 408 -15.80 -7.68 -17.14
C CYS A 408 -16.91 -8.15 -18.11
N THR A 409 -18.13 -8.35 -17.62
CA THR A 409 -19.29 -8.72 -18.42
C THR A 409 -20.27 -7.56 -18.66
N LYS A 410 -19.99 -6.42 -18.09
CA LYS A 410 -20.70 -5.16 -18.32
C LYS A 410 -19.98 -4.32 -19.36
#